data_51acca3946a7b7921285833e4911c763
#
_entry.id   51acca3946a7b7921285833e4911c763
#
_cell.length_a   1.000
_cell.length_b   1.000
_cell.length_c   1.000
_cell.angle_alpha   90.00
_cell.angle_beta   90.00
_cell.angle_gamma   90.00
#
_symmetry.space_group_name_H-M   'P 1'
#
loop_
_entity.id
_entity.type
_entity.pdbx_description
1 polymer ?
#
loop_
_entity_poly.entity_id
_entity_poly.type
_entity_poly.pdbx_seq_one_letter_code
_entity_poly.pdbx_strand_id
1 'polypeptide(L)'
;MSEYRIVASRVFRLSVQRLKGFLSHQYSTELADKTLLEVQQKIGQALPKHPRIAPVSERLLELGVQHYRQWHIDQHNIVFYRLDESRKVVELLLIMDTRQSLRKLLFEVNLLS
;
A
#
# COMPACT_ATOMS: atom_id res chain seq x y z
N MET A 1 -23.38 0.79 -11.71
CA MET A 1 -22.10 1.54 -11.75
C MET A 1 -20.95 0.55 -11.79
N SER A 2 -19.95 0.85 -12.59
CA SER A 2 -18.78 0.00 -12.66
C SER A 2 -17.84 0.26 -11.50
N GLU A 3 -17.33 -0.82 -10.91
CA GLU A 3 -16.33 -0.73 -9.86
C GLU A 3 -14.96 -0.47 -10.47
N TYR A 4 -14.06 0.09 -9.65
CA TYR A 4 -12.67 0.23 -10.06
C TYR A 4 -11.96 -1.12 -9.99
N ARG A 5 -11.07 -1.34 -10.95
CA ARG A 5 -10.22 -2.53 -10.98
C ARG A 5 -8.93 -2.24 -10.21
N ILE A 6 -8.43 -3.24 -9.49
CA ILE A 6 -7.20 -3.10 -8.70
C ILE A 6 -6.03 -3.69 -9.47
N VAL A 7 -4.94 -2.92 -9.55
CA VAL A 7 -3.69 -3.35 -10.18
C VAL A 7 -2.54 -3.15 -9.18
N ALA A 8 -1.77 -4.18 -8.95
CA ALA A 8 -0.59 -4.12 -8.10
C ALA A 8 0.64 -3.79 -8.96
N SER A 9 1.31 -2.67 -8.65
CA SER A 9 2.54 -2.31 -9.33
C SER A 9 3.68 -3.26 -8.90
N ARG A 10 4.77 -3.25 -9.68
CA ARG A 10 5.99 -3.98 -9.30
C ARG A 10 6.50 -3.52 -7.93
N VAL A 11 6.48 -2.22 -7.69
CA VAL A 11 6.92 -1.63 -6.43
C VAL A 11 6.06 -2.13 -5.28
N PHE A 12 4.74 -2.22 -5.49
CA PHE A 12 3.84 -2.77 -4.48
C PHE A 12 4.23 -4.20 -4.12
N ARG A 13 4.50 -5.04 -5.12
CA ARG A 13 4.90 -6.43 -4.89
C ARG A 13 6.19 -6.52 -4.09
N LEU A 14 7.16 -5.65 -4.38
CA LEU A 14 8.41 -5.57 -3.61
C LEU A 14 8.13 -5.15 -2.16
N SER A 15 7.22 -4.19 -1.96
CA SER A 15 6.86 -3.75 -0.62
C SER A 15 6.15 -4.85 0.18
N VAL A 16 5.36 -5.70 -0.49
CA VAL A 16 4.73 -6.87 0.15
C VAL A 16 5.80 -7.81 0.69
N GLN A 17 6.84 -8.08 -0.10
CA GLN A 17 7.96 -8.93 0.33
C GLN A 17 8.70 -8.32 1.52
N ARG A 18 8.92 -7.00 1.50
CA ARG A 18 9.58 -6.29 2.61
C ARG A 18 8.73 -6.33 3.88
N LEU A 19 7.42 -6.15 3.75
CA LEU A 19 6.51 -6.25 4.88
C LEU A 19 6.51 -7.65 5.47
N LYS A 20 6.44 -8.67 4.62
CA LYS A 20 6.50 -10.06 5.07
C LYS A 20 7.80 -10.33 5.84
N GLY A 21 8.93 -9.88 5.31
CA GLY A 21 10.23 -10.04 5.98
C GLY A 21 10.27 -9.32 7.32
N PHE A 22 9.76 -8.09 7.38
CA PHE A 22 9.70 -7.30 8.61
C PHE A 22 8.88 -8.02 9.68
N LEU A 23 7.66 -8.44 9.34
CA LEU A 23 6.76 -9.10 10.29
C LEU A 23 7.29 -10.47 10.72
N SER A 24 7.87 -11.23 9.79
CA SER A 24 8.43 -12.55 10.11
C SER A 24 9.61 -12.43 11.06
N HIS A 25 10.48 -11.41 10.85
CA HIS A 25 11.65 -11.19 11.69
C HIS A 25 11.27 -10.67 13.07
N GLN A 26 10.34 -9.71 13.14
CA GLN A 26 9.94 -9.08 14.40
C GLN A 26 9.01 -9.96 15.24
N TYR A 27 8.21 -10.80 14.60
CA TYR A 27 7.16 -11.58 15.27
C TYR A 27 7.21 -13.05 14.82
N SER A 28 6.50 -13.39 13.74
CA SER A 28 6.45 -14.77 13.24
C SER A 28 6.01 -14.78 11.78
N THR A 29 6.35 -15.89 11.09
CA THR A 29 5.88 -16.11 9.72
C THR A 29 4.36 -16.27 9.68
N GLU A 30 3.78 -16.89 10.69
CA GLU A 30 2.32 -17.07 10.78
C GLU A 30 1.60 -15.73 10.86
N LEU A 31 2.11 -14.80 11.69
CA LEU A 31 1.54 -13.46 11.78
C LEU A 31 1.69 -12.71 10.46
N ALA A 32 2.85 -12.84 9.80
CA ALA A 32 3.08 -12.19 8.51
C ALA A 32 2.05 -12.66 7.47
N ASP A 33 1.87 -13.96 7.34
CA ASP A 33 0.92 -14.52 6.36
C ASP A 33 -0.52 -14.12 6.68
N LYS A 34 -0.89 -14.14 7.94
CA LYS A 34 -2.22 -13.71 8.38
C LYS A 34 -2.48 -12.24 8.06
N THR A 35 -1.52 -11.38 8.37
CA THR A 35 -1.62 -9.94 8.11
C THR A 35 -1.77 -9.65 6.63
N LEU A 36 -0.96 -10.29 5.79
CA LEU A 36 -1.02 -10.09 4.34
C LEU A 36 -2.37 -10.54 3.77
N LEU A 37 -2.92 -11.64 4.26
CA LEU A 37 -4.23 -12.11 3.83
C LEU A 37 -5.33 -11.12 4.23
N GLU A 38 -5.33 -10.65 5.46
CA GLU A 38 -6.30 -9.67 5.95
C GLU A 38 -6.24 -8.35 5.17
N VAL A 39 -5.03 -7.86 4.88
CA VAL A 39 -4.82 -6.65 4.09
C VAL A 39 -5.37 -6.84 2.67
N GLN A 40 -5.06 -7.96 2.04
CA GLN A 40 -5.56 -8.27 0.70
C GLN A 40 -7.09 -8.27 0.66
N GLN A 41 -7.72 -8.89 1.65
CA GLN A 41 -9.18 -8.92 1.74
C GLN A 41 -9.78 -7.53 1.92
N LYS A 42 -9.21 -6.71 2.78
CA LYS A 42 -9.69 -5.35 3.01
C LYS A 42 -9.55 -4.47 1.77
N ILE A 43 -8.44 -4.57 1.08
CA ILE A 43 -8.24 -3.84 -0.19
C ILE A 43 -9.31 -4.25 -1.19
N GLY A 44 -9.51 -5.54 -1.39
CA GLY A 44 -10.49 -6.05 -2.35
C GLY A 44 -11.93 -5.71 -2.01
N GLN A 45 -12.25 -5.55 -0.74
CA GLN A 45 -13.61 -5.20 -0.29
C GLN A 45 -13.89 -3.70 -0.37
N ALA A 46 -12.91 -2.85 -0.13
CA ALA A 46 -13.12 -1.42 0.02
C ALA A 46 -12.81 -0.61 -1.24
N LEU A 47 -11.63 -0.78 -1.83
CA LEU A 47 -11.16 0.12 -2.89
C LEU A 47 -11.92 0.03 -4.21
N PRO A 48 -12.43 -1.14 -4.65
CA PRO A 48 -13.24 -1.17 -5.87
C PRO A 48 -14.50 -0.30 -5.80
N LYS A 49 -15.13 -0.24 -4.64
CA LYS A 49 -16.38 0.52 -4.43
C LYS A 49 -16.14 1.93 -3.91
N HIS A 50 -15.08 2.11 -3.13
CA HIS A 50 -14.77 3.37 -2.46
C HIS A 50 -13.32 3.80 -2.74
N PRO A 51 -12.98 4.06 -4.01
CA PRO A 51 -11.59 4.36 -4.37
C PRO A 51 -11.06 5.66 -3.74
N ARG A 52 -11.93 6.56 -3.34
CA ARG A 52 -11.54 7.83 -2.73
C ARG A 52 -11.67 7.84 -1.20
N ILE A 53 -11.64 6.64 -0.58
CA ILE A 53 -11.79 6.51 0.87
C ILE A 53 -10.67 7.22 1.65
N ALA A 54 -9.50 7.39 1.05
CA ALA A 54 -8.33 7.99 1.71
C ALA A 54 -7.91 9.29 1.04
N PRO A 55 -7.33 10.23 1.82
CA PRO A 55 -6.81 11.49 1.27
C PRO A 55 -5.49 11.30 0.55
N VAL A 56 -5.09 12.33 -0.22
CA VAL A 56 -3.75 12.38 -0.83
C VAL A 56 -2.70 12.41 0.28
N SER A 57 -1.62 11.65 0.09
CA SER A 57 -0.54 11.53 1.06
C SER A 57 0.33 12.76 1.10
N GLU A 58 0.34 13.47 2.22
CA GLU A 58 1.25 14.59 2.45
C GLU A 58 2.69 14.10 2.61
N ARG A 59 2.86 12.93 3.24
CA ARG A 59 4.19 12.34 3.44
C ARG A 59 4.91 12.05 2.14
N LEU A 60 4.19 11.48 1.16
CA LEU A 60 4.77 11.21 -0.16
C LEU A 60 5.03 12.51 -0.92
N LEU A 61 4.15 13.51 -0.80
CA LEU A 61 4.37 14.81 -1.42
C LEU A 61 5.66 15.46 -0.91
N GLU A 62 5.92 15.41 0.37
CA GLU A 62 7.16 15.93 0.96
C GLU A 62 8.41 15.24 0.43
N LEU A 63 8.27 13.98 0.01
CA LEU A 63 9.37 13.22 -0.56
C LEU A 63 9.42 13.31 -2.10
N GLY A 64 8.60 14.17 -2.71
CA GLY A 64 8.58 14.38 -4.14
C GLY A 64 7.75 13.38 -4.93
N VAL A 65 6.94 12.57 -4.26
CA VAL A 65 6.09 11.57 -4.91
C VAL A 65 4.64 12.05 -4.87
N GLN A 66 4.09 12.38 -6.06
CA GLN A 66 2.80 13.05 -6.18
C GLN A 66 1.68 12.10 -6.55
N HIS A 67 0.43 12.53 -6.28
CA HIS A 67 -0.80 11.88 -6.75
C HIS A 67 -1.15 10.57 -6.07
N TYR A 68 -0.53 10.24 -4.95
CA TYR A 68 -0.86 9.02 -4.22
C TYR A 68 -1.67 9.31 -2.98
N ARG A 69 -2.62 8.43 -2.70
CA ARG A 69 -3.46 8.47 -1.51
C ARG A 69 -2.86 7.57 -0.44
N GLN A 70 -3.06 7.93 0.81
CA GLN A 70 -2.54 7.19 1.96
C GLN A 70 -3.72 6.68 2.77
N TRP A 71 -3.88 5.37 2.80
CA TRP A 71 -4.98 4.71 3.49
C TRP A 71 -4.47 3.88 4.65
N HIS A 72 -4.86 4.27 5.86
CA HIS A 72 -4.62 3.48 7.06
C HIS A 72 -5.69 2.40 7.12
N ILE A 73 -5.33 1.19 6.69
CA ILE A 73 -6.26 0.05 6.67
C ILE A 73 -6.67 -0.30 8.10
N ASP A 74 -5.69 -0.27 9.00
CA ASP A 74 -5.87 -0.51 10.41
C ASP A 74 -4.80 0.23 11.22
N GLN A 75 -4.65 -0.10 12.49
CA GLN A 75 -3.73 0.57 13.40
C GLN A 75 -2.26 0.49 12.95
N HIS A 76 -1.89 -0.55 12.23
CA HIS A 76 -0.50 -0.82 11.88
C HIS A 76 -0.21 -0.82 10.38
N ASN A 77 -1.21 -0.97 9.52
CA ASN A 77 -0.98 -1.18 8.09
C ASN A 77 -1.45 0.01 7.27
N ILE A 78 -0.59 0.48 6.39
CA ILE A 78 -0.85 1.61 5.49
C ILE A 78 -0.65 1.15 4.05
N VAL A 79 -1.60 1.50 3.19
CA VAL A 79 -1.48 1.29 1.74
C VAL A 79 -1.46 2.64 1.04
N PHE A 80 -0.52 2.82 0.13
CA PHE A 80 -0.46 3.98 -0.75
C PHE A 80 -0.91 3.54 -2.14
N TYR A 81 -1.81 4.32 -2.74
CA TYR A 81 -2.36 4.01 -4.06
C TYR A 81 -2.73 5.27 -4.80
N ARG A 82 -2.88 5.16 -6.11
CA ARG A 82 -3.40 6.27 -6.92
C ARG A 82 -4.57 5.79 -7.78
N LEU A 83 -5.34 6.75 -8.26
CA LEU A 83 -6.49 6.48 -9.12
C LEU A 83 -6.18 6.89 -10.55
N ASP A 84 -6.46 5.98 -11.48
CA ASP A 84 -6.59 6.31 -12.89
C ASP A 84 -8.10 6.37 -13.16
N GLU A 85 -8.65 7.57 -13.13
CA GLU A 85 -10.10 7.75 -13.22
C GLU A 85 -10.63 7.46 -14.61
N SER A 86 -9.85 7.74 -15.65
CA SER A 86 -10.26 7.49 -17.03
C SER A 86 -10.40 5.98 -17.30
N ARG A 87 -9.55 5.17 -16.71
CA ARG A 87 -9.58 3.70 -16.87
C ARG A 87 -10.29 2.99 -15.73
N LYS A 88 -10.68 3.71 -14.69
CA LYS A 88 -11.26 3.18 -13.46
C LYS A 88 -10.37 2.09 -12.84
N VAL A 89 -9.13 2.46 -12.60
CA VAL A 89 -8.11 1.59 -12.01
C VAL A 89 -7.60 2.19 -10.72
N VAL A 90 -7.51 1.36 -9.69
CA VAL A 90 -6.76 1.65 -8.47
C VAL A 90 -5.39 1.00 -8.62
N GLU A 91 -4.36 1.82 -8.69
CA GLU A 91 -2.97 1.34 -8.81
C GLU A 91 -2.30 1.34 -7.44
N LEU A 92 -2.05 0.16 -6.91
CA LEU A 92 -1.38 0.01 -5.61
C LEU A 92 0.11 0.28 -5.77
N LEU A 93 0.64 1.20 -4.97
CA LEU A 93 2.05 1.56 -5.02
C LEU A 93 2.87 0.87 -3.95
N LEU A 94 2.38 0.87 -2.71
CA LEU A 94 3.20 0.50 -1.56
C LEU A 94 2.31 0.05 -0.42
N ILE A 95 2.79 -0.95 0.32
CA ILE A 95 2.20 -1.34 1.60
C ILE A 95 3.31 -1.32 2.66
N MET A 96 2.97 -0.87 3.86
CA MET A 96 3.93 -0.86 4.95
C MET A 96 3.23 -0.99 6.31
N ASP A 97 4.03 -1.42 7.30
CA ASP A 97 3.68 -1.32 8.70
C ASP A 97 4.13 0.05 9.21
N THR A 98 3.35 0.65 10.12
CA THR A 98 3.67 1.98 10.67
C THR A 98 5.02 2.02 11.39
N ARG A 99 5.55 0.87 11.79
CA ARG A 99 6.86 0.74 12.46
C ARG A 99 8.03 0.68 11.48
N GLN A 100 7.77 0.48 10.18
CA GLN A 100 8.80 0.59 9.15
C GLN A 100 9.08 2.06 8.84
N SER A 101 10.28 2.35 8.31
CA SER A 101 10.61 3.67 7.79
C SER A 101 10.14 3.80 6.35
N LEU A 102 9.22 4.73 6.08
CA LEU A 102 8.74 5.00 4.72
C LEU A 102 9.90 5.40 3.81
N ARG A 103 10.76 6.30 4.25
CA ARG A 103 11.89 6.78 3.45
C ARG A 103 12.84 5.64 3.09
N LYS A 104 13.20 4.81 4.06
CA LYS A 104 14.06 3.65 3.84
C LYS A 104 13.42 2.67 2.86
N LEU A 105 12.12 2.40 3.03
CA LEU A 105 11.38 1.50 2.15
C LEU A 105 11.36 2.01 0.71
N LEU A 106 11.17 3.32 0.51
CA LEU A 106 11.17 3.91 -0.83
C LEU A 106 12.54 3.76 -1.51
N PHE A 107 13.63 3.87 -0.77
CA PHE A 107 14.96 3.56 -1.32
C PHE A 107 15.09 2.08 -1.68
N GLU A 108 14.62 1.19 -0.82
CA GLU A 108 14.73 -0.25 -1.03
C GLU A 108 13.94 -0.74 -2.24
N VAL A 109 12.83 -0.07 -2.57
CA VAL A 109 12.00 -0.39 -3.74
C VAL A 109 12.32 0.49 -4.96
N ASN A 110 13.40 1.27 -4.90
CA ASN A 110 13.91 2.10 -6.00
C ASN A 110 13.00 3.25 -6.43
N LEU A 111 12.20 3.81 -5.53
CA LEU A 111 11.39 5.01 -5.79
C LEU A 111 12.13 6.30 -5.47
N LEU A 112 13.11 6.26 -4.59
CA LEU A 112 14.01 7.38 -4.29
C LEU A 112 15.43 6.97 -4.61
N SER A 113 16.18 7.92 -5.15
CA SER A 113 17.59 7.73 -5.45
C SER A 113 18.47 8.52 -4.49
#